data_ef83442d858fe39c0a046fae1723907a
#
_entry.id   ef83442d858fe39c0a046fae1723907a
#
_cell.length_a   1.000
_cell.length_b   1.000
_cell.length_c   1.000
_cell.angle_alpha   90.00
_cell.angle_beta   90.00
_cell.angle_gamma   90.00
#
_symmetry.space_group_name_H-M   'P 1'
#
loop_
_entity.id
_entity.type
_entity.pdbx_description
1 polymer ?
#
loop_
_entity_poly.entity_id
_entity_poly.type
_entity_poly.pdbx_seq_one_letter_code
_entity_poly.pdbx_strand_id
1 'polypeptide(L)'
;VVRNRFTYDPSMEVSQSRMAAVSNSHISAFNARFPMLDKVSMEYCWGGRLCLSLNNVFAQGEVAEGVYSACCQNGLGTAKGTAIGIISAEKASGTKESLVPNFKTEEAPKKLLPKPLMWIGVNSYIRWKELGAGKEK
;
A
#
# COMPACT_ATOMS: atom_id res chain seq x y z
N VAL A 1 5.09 -14.76 6.22
CA VAL A 1 5.43 -13.36 5.87
C VAL A 1 5.06 -12.45 7.03
N VAL A 2 6.03 -11.68 7.54
CA VAL A 2 5.80 -10.66 8.56
C VAL A 2 5.73 -9.30 7.87
N ARG A 3 4.68 -8.51 8.17
CA ARG A 3 4.46 -7.17 7.64
C ARG A 3 3.84 -6.30 8.73
N ASN A 4 4.58 -5.30 9.19
CA ASN A 4 4.07 -4.42 10.24
C ASN A 4 4.43 -2.94 10.07
N ARG A 5 5.13 -2.55 9.00
CA ARG A 5 5.56 -1.16 8.82
C ARG A 5 5.25 -0.58 7.46
N PHE A 6 4.88 0.70 7.51
CA PHE A 6 4.85 1.61 6.38
C PHE A 6 5.84 2.75 6.61
N THR A 7 6.42 3.26 5.54
CA THR A 7 7.23 4.47 5.59
C THR A 7 6.77 5.39 4.47
N TYR A 8 6.75 6.68 4.72
CA TYR A 8 6.55 7.67 3.67
C TYR A 8 7.90 8.28 3.30
N ASP A 9 8.28 8.09 2.05
CA ASP A 9 9.45 8.73 1.47
C ASP A 9 9.05 9.41 0.15
N PRO A 10 9.36 10.72 0.00
CA PRO A 10 9.02 11.46 -1.22
C PRO A 10 9.73 10.97 -2.47
N SER A 11 10.89 10.31 -2.32
CA SER A 11 11.64 9.70 -3.43
C SER A 11 11.13 8.33 -3.83
N MET A 12 10.19 7.75 -3.06
CA MET A 12 9.71 6.37 -3.22
C MET A 12 10.81 5.32 -3.07
N GLU A 13 11.87 5.64 -2.34
CA GLU A 13 13.01 4.75 -2.10
C GLU A 13 13.23 4.51 -0.61
N VAL A 14 13.80 3.36 -0.29
CA VAL A 14 14.16 3.00 1.08
C VAL A 14 15.66 2.77 1.14
N SER A 15 16.35 3.50 2.01
CA SER A 15 17.79 3.30 2.22
C SER A 15 18.09 1.93 2.84
N GLN A 16 19.26 1.39 2.57
CA GLN A 16 19.69 0.10 3.14
C GLN A 16 19.68 0.12 4.67
N SER A 17 20.10 1.22 5.29
CA SER A 17 20.07 1.37 6.74
C SER A 17 18.65 1.33 7.31
N ARG A 18 17.69 1.94 6.63
CA ARG A 18 16.28 1.90 7.02
C ARG A 18 15.70 0.49 6.81
N MET A 19 16.06 -0.18 5.73
CA MET A 19 15.67 -1.56 5.48
C MET A 19 16.16 -2.49 6.60
N ALA A 20 17.44 -2.36 7.01
CA ALA A 20 18.00 -3.14 8.11
C ALA A 20 17.27 -2.86 9.44
N ALA A 21 16.97 -1.60 9.74
CA ALA A 21 16.22 -1.25 10.96
C ALA A 21 14.80 -1.84 10.97
N VAL A 22 14.11 -1.84 9.83
CA VAL A 22 12.80 -2.46 9.68
C VAL A 22 12.89 -3.99 9.81
N SER A 23 13.89 -4.61 9.20
CA SER A 23 14.15 -6.05 9.32
C SER A 23 14.33 -6.48 10.77
N ASN A 24 15.17 -5.77 11.52
CA ASN A 24 15.37 -6.03 12.94
C ASN A 24 14.08 -5.89 13.77
N SER A 25 13.26 -4.88 13.45
CA SER A 25 11.95 -4.71 14.07
C SER A 25 11.01 -5.88 13.77
N HIS A 26 11.00 -6.37 12.53
CA HIS A 26 10.19 -7.53 12.14
C HIS A 26 10.63 -8.80 12.86
N ILE A 27 11.94 -9.04 12.97
CA ILE A 27 12.50 -10.20 13.69
C ILE A 27 12.10 -10.13 15.17
N SER A 28 12.25 -8.97 15.79
CA SER A 28 11.88 -8.77 17.19
C SER A 28 10.39 -9.02 17.44
N ALA A 29 9.52 -8.45 16.60
CA ALA A 29 8.08 -8.63 16.68
C ALA A 29 7.67 -10.10 16.44
N PHE A 30 8.32 -10.77 15.49
CA PHE A 30 8.08 -12.19 15.21
C PHE A 30 8.44 -13.06 16.40
N ASN A 31 9.63 -12.87 16.97
CA ASN A 31 10.09 -13.66 18.12
C ASN A 31 9.22 -13.42 19.38
N ALA A 32 8.75 -12.18 19.58
CA ALA A 32 7.85 -11.86 20.68
C ALA A 32 6.48 -12.52 20.54
N ARG A 33 5.97 -12.63 19.30
CA ARG A 33 4.66 -13.22 19.01
C ARG A 33 4.69 -14.75 18.92
N PHE A 34 5.78 -15.29 18.41
CA PHE A 34 5.94 -16.73 18.15
C PHE A 34 7.20 -17.32 18.82
N PRO A 35 7.29 -17.28 20.16
CA PRO A 35 8.48 -17.76 20.87
C PRO A 35 8.78 -19.25 20.63
N MET A 36 7.76 -20.03 20.22
CA MET A 36 7.92 -21.44 19.86
C MET A 36 8.66 -21.65 18.52
N LEU A 37 8.88 -20.59 17.75
CA LEU A 37 9.55 -20.62 16.44
C LEU A 37 10.95 -19.96 16.49
N ASP A 38 11.65 -20.11 17.61
CA ASP A 38 12.97 -19.53 17.88
C ASP A 38 14.06 -19.93 16.88
N LYS A 39 13.91 -21.10 16.23
CA LYS A 39 14.82 -21.63 15.22
C LYS A 39 14.52 -21.16 13.79
N VAL A 40 13.43 -20.41 13.60
CA VAL A 40 13.06 -19.92 12.28
C VAL A 40 13.75 -18.59 11.99
N SER A 41 14.54 -18.54 10.92
CA SER A 41 15.20 -17.32 10.45
C SER A 41 14.43 -16.67 9.30
N MET A 42 14.49 -15.34 9.22
CA MET A 42 13.96 -14.61 8.05
C MET A 42 14.93 -14.72 6.89
N GLU A 43 14.49 -15.37 5.82
CA GLU A 43 15.31 -15.62 4.62
C GLU A 43 15.43 -14.39 3.74
N TYR A 44 14.32 -13.65 3.58
CA TYR A 44 14.24 -12.46 2.73
C TYR A 44 13.66 -11.26 3.47
N CYS A 45 14.20 -10.08 3.18
CA CYS A 45 13.64 -8.80 3.56
C CYS A 45 13.50 -7.92 2.31
N TRP A 46 12.30 -7.41 2.06
CA TRP A 46 12.03 -6.58 0.89
C TRP A 46 11.00 -5.49 1.21
N GLY A 47 11.04 -4.43 0.43
CA GLY A 47 10.09 -3.33 0.49
C GLY A 47 9.35 -3.17 -0.84
N GLY A 48 8.06 -2.90 -0.78
CA GLY A 48 7.23 -2.56 -1.93
C GLY A 48 6.82 -1.09 -1.94
N ARG A 49 6.52 -0.57 -3.11
CA ARG A 49 5.97 0.78 -3.28
C ARG A 49 4.46 0.73 -3.31
N LEU A 50 3.80 1.67 -2.63
CA LEU A 50 2.35 1.80 -2.63
C LEU A 50 1.94 3.14 -3.21
N CYS A 51 0.94 3.13 -4.07
CA CYS A 51 0.27 4.32 -4.53
C CYS A 51 -1.00 4.51 -3.70
N LEU A 52 -1.11 5.66 -3.04
CA LEU A 52 -2.21 6.01 -2.16
C LEU A 52 -2.89 7.29 -2.62
N SER A 53 -4.20 7.36 -2.44
CA SER A 53 -4.99 8.59 -2.54
C SER A 53 -5.46 9.03 -1.16
N LEU A 54 -5.73 10.33 -0.98
CA LEU A 54 -6.13 10.88 0.31
C LEU A 54 -7.48 10.33 0.81
N ASN A 55 -8.40 10.06 -0.11
CA ASN A 55 -9.74 9.55 0.17
C ASN A 55 -9.89 8.03 -0.02
N ASN A 56 -8.79 7.29 -0.14
CA ASN A 56 -8.78 5.85 -0.39
C ASN A 56 -9.50 5.39 -1.67
N VAL A 57 -9.80 6.32 -2.57
CA VAL A 57 -10.37 6.04 -3.88
C VAL A 57 -9.25 5.71 -4.86
N PHE A 58 -9.42 4.68 -5.66
CA PHE A 58 -8.45 4.29 -6.68
C PHE A 58 -8.58 5.15 -7.94
N ALA A 59 -7.48 5.27 -8.68
CA ALA A 59 -7.43 5.99 -9.94
C ALA A 59 -7.78 5.03 -11.09
N GLN A 60 -9.02 5.12 -11.55
CA GLN A 60 -9.58 4.27 -12.60
C GLN A 60 -10.19 5.14 -13.69
N GLY A 61 -10.05 4.71 -14.93
CA GLY A 61 -10.69 5.32 -16.08
C GLY A 61 -9.73 5.66 -17.21
N GLU A 62 -10.25 6.25 -18.24
CA GLU A 62 -9.48 6.73 -19.39
C GLU A 62 -8.76 8.03 -19.02
N VAL A 63 -7.44 8.04 -19.17
CA VAL A 63 -6.58 9.17 -18.83
C VAL A 63 -6.06 9.91 -20.06
N ALA A 64 -6.08 9.26 -21.22
CA ALA A 64 -5.87 9.80 -22.55
C ALA A 64 -6.57 8.88 -23.55
N GLU A 65 -6.75 9.31 -24.78
CA GLU A 65 -7.42 8.52 -25.82
C GLU A 65 -6.82 7.12 -25.91
N GLY A 66 -7.64 6.10 -25.66
CA GLY A 66 -7.24 4.69 -25.65
C GLY A 66 -6.32 4.25 -24.50
N VAL A 67 -6.02 5.12 -23.51
CA VAL A 67 -5.15 4.83 -22.37
C VAL A 67 -5.96 4.78 -21.09
N TYR A 68 -5.99 3.61 -20.47
CA TYR A 68 -6.78 3.35 -19.26
C TYR A 68 -5.89 3.20 -18.03
N SER A 69 -6.31 3.80 -16.93
CA SER A 69 -5.67 3.69 -15.61
C SER A 69 -6.38 2.66 -14.73
N ALA A 70 -5.60 1.88 -13.98
CA ALA A 70 -6.05 0.95 -12.95
C ALA A 70 -5.06 0.95 -11.79
N CYS A 71 -4.91 2.07 -11.08
CA CYS A 71 -3.90 2.26 -10.04
C CYS A 71 -4.46 2.81 -8.73
N CYS A 72 -3.61 3.13 -7.75
CA CYS A 72 -3.98 3.60 -6.41
C CYS A 72 -4.85 2.60 -5.62
N GLN A 73 -4.46 1.33 -5.59
CA GLN A 73 -5.19 0.28 -4.85
C GLN A 73 -5.17 0.46 -3.32
N ASN A 74 -4.47 1.48 -2.81
CA ASN A 74 -4.44 1.87 -1.39
C ASN A 74 -4.06 0.71 -0.45
N GLY A 75 -3.11 -0.13 -0.86
CA GLY A 75 -2.63 -1.28 -0.10
C GLY A 75 -3.52 -2.54 -0.17
N LEU A 76 -4.65 -2.49 -0.87
CA LEU A 76 -5.57 -3.61 -1.09
C LEU A 76 -5.45 -4.18 -2.51
N GLY A 77 -4.21 -4.33 -3.00
CA GLY A 77 -3.90 -4.65 -4.39
C GLY A 77 -4.54 -5.94 -4.91
N THR A 78 -4.60 -7.00 -4.11
CA THR A 78 -5.15 -8.29 -4.56
C THR A 78 -6.62 -8.16 -4.94
N ALA A 79 -7.48 -7.74 -4.03
CA ALA A 79 -8.92 -7.68 -4.30
C ALA A 79 -9.29 -6.47 -5.19
N LYS A 80 -8.93 -5.26 -4.77
CA LYS A 80 -9.25 -4.05 -5.52
C LYS A 80 -8.53 -3.96 -6.85
N GLY A 81 -7.25 -4.36 -6.90
CA GLY A 81 -6.47 -4.36 -8.13
C GLY A 81 -7.06 -5.28 -9.19
N THR A 82 -7.49 -6.46 -8.81
CA THR A 82 -8.18 -7.39 -9.71
C THR A 82 -9.48 -6.79 -10.25
N ALA A 83 -10.32 -6.26 -9.35
CA ALA A 83 -11.61 -5.69 -9.76
C ALA A 83 -11.45 -4.50 -10.73
N ILE A 84 -10.58 -3.52 -10.41
CA ILE A 84 -10.36 -2.37 -11.29
C ILE A 84 -9.62 -2.74 -12.57
N GLY A 85 -8.78 -3.77 -12.55
CA GLY A 85 -8.14 -4.31 -13.75
C GLY A 85 -9.16 -4.89 -14.72
N ILE A 86 -10.10 -5.70 -14.23
CA ILE A 86 -11.21 -6.25 -15.01
C ILE A 86 -12.03 -5.09 -15.63
N ILE A 87 -12.48 -4.15 -14.82
CA ILE A 87 -13.29 -3.01 -15.30
C ILE A 87 -12.54 -2.17 -16.35
N SER A 88 -11.25 -1.97 -16.18
CA SER A 88 -10.44 -1.23 -17.14
C SER A 88 -10.30 -1.99 -18.46
N ALA A 89 -10.14 -3.31 -18.41
CA ALA A 89 -10.10 -4.17 -19.60
C ALA A 89 -11.45 -4.20 -20.33
N GLU A 90 -12.57 -4.29 -19.60
CA GLU A 90 -13.92 -4.22 -20.16
C GLU A 90 -14.17 -2.90 -20.89
N LYS A 91 -13.78 -1.78 -20.30
CA LYS A 91 -13.88 -0.46 -20.93
C LYS A 91 -13.02 -0.36 -22.19
N ALA A 92 -11.79 -0.84 -22.15
CA ALA A 92 -10.88 -0.84 -23.29
C ALA A 92 -11.37 -1.71 -24.45
N SER A 93 -12.02 -2.83 -24.16
CA SER A 93 -12.57 -3.77 -25.15
C SER A 93 -13.98 -3.40 -25.65
N GLY A 94 -14.63 -2.40 -25.04
CA GLY A 94 -16.02 -2.03 -25.36
C GLY A 94 -17.05 -3.08 -24.89
N THR A 95 -16.70 -3.93 -23.94
CA THR A 95 -17.59 -4.98 -23.39
C THR A 95 -18.78 -4.32 -22.68
N LYS A 96 -20.01 -4.78 -23.01
CA LYS A 96 -21.25 -4.20 -22.45
C LYS A 96 -21.67 -4.83 -21.12
N GLU A 97 -21.34 -6.10 -20.91
CA GLU A 97 -21.65 -6.82 -19.68
C GLU A 97 -20.42 -6.82 -18.75
N SER A 98 -20.59 -6.34 -17.53
CA SER A 98 -19.49 -6.29 -16.56
C SER A 98 -19.45 -7.55 -15.70
N LEU A 99 -18.27 -8.12 -15.53
CA LEU A 99 -17.99 -9.21 -14.58
C LEU A 99 -18.01 -8.70 -13.12
N VAL A 100 -17.95 -7.38 -12.92
CA VAL A 100 -17.95 -6.73 -11.59
C VAL A 100 -19.02 -5.62 -11.55
N PRO A 101 -20.32 -5.98 -11.71
CA PRO A 101 -21.39 -5.00 -11.98
C PRO A 101 -21.64 -4.00 -10.85
N ASN A 102 -21.33 -4.35 -9.61
CA ASN A 102 -21.61 -3.51 -8.44
C ASN A 102 -20.41 -2.68 -7.97
N PHE A 103 -19.32 -2.69 -8.72
CA PHE A 103 -18.11 -1.96 -8.37
C PHE A 103 -18.16 -0.53 -8.95
N LYS A 104 -18.86 0.36 -8.27
CA LYS A 104 -18.94 1.77 -8.65
C LYS A 104 -17.96 2.62 -7.86
N THR A 105 -17.25 3.49 -8.56
CA THR A 105 -16.46 4.57 -7.94
C THR A 105 -17.19 5.88 -8.22
N GLU A 106 -17.78 6.44 -7.19
CA GLU A 106 -18.55 7.69 -7.32
C GLU A 106 -17.68 8.94 -7.25
N GLU A 107 -16.50 8.82 -6.63
CA GLU A 107 -15.58 9.93 -6.43
C GLU A 107 -14.28 9.75 -7.20
N ALA A 108 -13.67 10.89 -7.57
CA ALA A 108 -12.31 10.90 -8.10
C ALA A 108 -11.27 10.76 -6.96
N PRO A 109 -10.11 10.12 -7.22
CA PRO A 109 -9.04 10.04 -6.25
C PRO A 109 -8.48 11.44 -5.93
N LYS A 110 -8.42 11.79 -4.65
CA LYS A 110 -7.85 13.08 -4.20
C LYS A 110 -6.35 12.95 -4.04
N LYS A 111 -5.63 13.93 -4.58
CA LYS A 111 -4.17 14.01 -4.43
C LYS A 111 -3.79 14.18 -2.97
N LEU A 112 -2.66 13.59 -2.61
CA LEU A 112 -2.04 13.81 -1.31
C LEU A 112 -1.57 15.28 -1.18
N LEU A 113 -1.41 15.74 0.05
CA LEU A 113 -0.89 17.06 0.34
C LEU A 113 0.54 17.26 -0.23
N PRO A 114 1.02 18.50 -0.40
CA PRO A 114 2.38 18.77 -0.87
C PRO A 114 3.44 18.06 -0.02
N LYS A 115 4.53 17.64 -0.67
CA LYS A 115 5.58 16.78 -0.09
C LYS A 115 6.03 17.12 1.33
N PRO A 116 6.37 18.39 1.70
CA PRO A 116 6.85 18.67 3.06
C PRO A 116 5.79 18.43 4.12
N LEU A 117 4.53 18.82 3.88
CA LEU A 117 3.43 18.61 4.81
C LEU A 117 3.07 17.13 4.96
N MET A 118 3.09 16.40 3.85
CA MET A 118 2.88 14.95 3.87
C MET A 118 3.96 14.22 4.64
N TRP A 119 5.22 14.59 4.45
CA TRP A 119 6.32 13.93 5.16
C TRP A 119 6.18 14.08 6.69
N ILE A 120 5.92 15.29 7.16
CA ILE A 120 5.70 15.55 8.59
C ILE A 120 4.45 14.84 9.09
N GLY A 121 3.32 15.04 8.43
CA GLY A 121 2.02 14.51 8.87
C GLY A 121 1.99 12.99 8.90
N VAL A 122 2.43 12.32 7.83
CA VAL A 122 2.38 10.85 7.75
C VAL A 122 3.40 10.22 8.71
N ASN A 123 4.64 10.72 8.75
CA ASN A 123 5.64 10.15 9.65
C ASN A 123 5.29 10.36 11.13
N SER A 124 4.71 11.53 11.49
CA SER A 124 4.21 11.78 12.85
C SER A 124 3.04 10.84 13.19
N TYR A 125 2.09 10.66 12.28
CA TYR A 125 0.96 9.75 12.47
C TYR A 125 1.42 8.29 12.62
N ILE A 126 2.33 7.82 11.75
CA ILE A 126 2.89 6.48 11.84
C ILE A 126 3.57 6.30 13.20
N ARG A 127 4.42 7.26 13.60
CA ARG A 127 5.12 7.18 14.88
C ARG A 127 4.19 7.18 16.08
N TRP A 128 3.13 7.96 16.04
CA TRP A 128 2.10 7.95 17.07
C TRP A 128 1.39 6.59 17.15
N LYS A 129 1.03 6.00 16.03
CA LYS A 129 0.45 4.64 15.98
C LYS A 129 1.42 3.58 16.48
N GLU A 130 2.69 3.67 16.13
CA GLU A 130 3.74 2.76 16.61
C GLU A 130 3.94 2.85 18.13
N LEU A 131 3.82 4.04 18.71
CA LEU A 131 3.88 4.20 20.18
C LEU A 131 2.69 3.51 20.87
N GLY A 132 1.51 3.56 20.28
CA GLY A 132 0.33 2.87 20.78
C GLY A 132 0.33 1.35 20.62
N ALA A 133 1.15 0.81 19.70
CA ALA A 133 1.20 -0.63 19.42
C ALA A 133 1.92 -1.46 20.51
N GLY A 134 2.63 -0.82 21.44
CA GLY A 134 3.29 -1.51 22.59
C GLY A 134 4.27 -2.59 22.16
N LYS A 135 4.06 -3.83 22.66
CA LYS A 135 4.90 -4.99 22.36
C LYS A 135 4.74 -5.56 20.95
N GLU A 136 3.82 -5.05 20.16
CA GLU A 136 3.57 -5.49 18.77
C GLU A 136 4.42 -4.72 17.73
N LYS A 137 5.43 -3.98 18.20
CA LYS A 137 6.36 -3.24 17.33
C LYS A 137 7.26 -4.16 16.55
#